data_6f77cc149ba483590f4cbea80960bace
#
_entry.id   6f77cc149ba483590f4cbea80960bace
#
_cell.length_a   1.000
_cell.length_b   1.000
_cell.length_c   1.000
_cell.angle_alpha   90.00
_cell.angle_beta   90.00
_cell.angle_gamma   90.00
#
_symmetry.space_group_name_H-M   'P 1'
#
loop_
_entity.id
_entity.type
_entity.pdbx_description
1 polymer ?
#
loop_
_entity_poly.entity_id
_entity_poly.type
_entity_poly.pdbx_seq_one_letter_code
_entity_poly.pdbx_strand_id
1 'polypeptide(L)'
;SQLSNNLTNPSLYMMDDIVRKIPLTQNGSSWEIVTPPPSGDTALYYLCDANNYNVVTNLKPVNTNGNFTNYQSLQLDSAFLIVTHPTLFPSSKNYASYRAQKYDTLVVSIEDLYNQFAGGVYKNPLAVKRFLAFTMDKWPSWPSHLFLVGKSIRLNDEFDAGSRKDSLAYKNNLVPSWGYPCSDNHFSVGLVQGKKGYCIPTGRRSLSSNTTLNSYLNKVIELEPNQGPSSNYSIIDKEWQ
;
A
#
# COMPACT_ATOMS: atom_id res chain seq x y z
N SER A 1 -14.15 -3.40 35.42
CA SER A 1 -14.15 -2.04 34.86
C SER A 1 -15.54 -1.70 34.37
N GLN A 2 -16.00 -0.48 34.58
CA GLN A 2 -17.30 0.02 34.13
C GLN A 2 -17.13 0.88 32.87
N LEU A 3 -18.04 0.70 31.91
CA LEU A 3 -18.11 1.49 30.68
C LEU A 3 -19.28 2.47 30.80
N SER A 4 -19.10 3.69 30.27
CA SER A 4 -20.08 4.75 30.37
C SER A 4 -21.32 4.58 29.48
N ASN A 5 -22.39 5.23 29.85
CA ASN A 5 -23.81 4.97 29.65
C ASN A 5 -24.44 5.23 28.28
N ASN A 6 -23.70 5.57 27.25
CA ASN A 6 -24.30 5.96 25.95
C ASN A 6 -24.38 4.83 24.93
N LEU A 7 -24.09 3.59 25.36
CA LEU A 7 -24.10 2.43 24.50
C LEU A 7 -25.38 1.64 24.73
N THR A 8 -26.17 1.47 23.69
CA THR A 8 -27.45 0.73 23.76
C THR A 8 -27.27 -0.78 23.50
N ASN A 9 -26.32 -1.13 22.65
CA ASN A 9 -25.99 -2.52 22.32
C ASN A 9 -24.47 -2.70 22.13
N PRO A 10 -23.68 -2.58 23.22
CA PRO A 10 -22.23 -2.64 23.12
C PRO A 10 -21.70 -4.02 22.77
N SER A 11 -20.65 -4.03 21.98
CA SER A 11 -19.82 -5.20 21.73
C SER A 11 -18.37 -4.86 21.99
N LEU A 12 -17.69 -5.68 22.79
CA LEU A 12 -16.30 -5.53 23.14
C LEU A 12 -15.48 -6.65 22.52
N TYR A 13 -14.41 -6.30 21.86
CA TYR A 13 -13.46 -7.25 21.29
C TYR A 13 -12.08 -7.02 21.90
N MET A 14 -11.44 -8.10 22.34
CA MET A 14 -10.04 -8.11 22.71
C MET A 14 -9.21 -8.37 21.45
N MET A 15 -8.32 -7.45 21.16
CA MET A 15 -7.47 -7.45 19.96
C MET A 15 -6.10 -8.02 20.35
N ASP A 16 -6.05 -9.33 20.49
CA ASP A 16 -4.85 -10.11 20.75
C ASP A 16 -4.46 -10.91 19.49
N ASP A 17 -3.58 -11.89 19.59
CA ASP A 17 -3.20 -12.79 18.48
C ASP A 17 -4.44 -13.38 17.80
N ILE A 18 -5.46 -13.67 18.60
CA ILE A 18 -6.78 -14.06 18.14
C ILE A 18 -7.81 -13.05 18.65
N VAL A 19 -8.53 -12.41 17.75
CA VAL A 19 -9.63 -11.50 18.13
C VAL A 19 -10.73 -12.28 18.83
N ARG A 20 -11.07 -11.89 20.06
CA ARG A 20 -12.11 -12.52 20.87
C ARG A 20 -13.18 -11.52 21.26
N LYS A 21 -14.44 -11.90 21.08
CA LYS A 21 -15.56 -11.14 21.63
C LYS A 21 -15.64 -11.39 23.13
N ILE A 22 -15.63 -10.34 23.93
CA ILE A 22 -15.73 -10.40 25.38
C ILE A 22 -17.19 -10.25 25.79
N PRO A 23 -17.73 -11.15 26.62
CA PRO A 23 -19.09 -11.02 27.14
C PRO A 23 -19.24 -9.74 27.97
N LEU A 24 -20.37 -9.08 27.79
CA LEU A 24 -20.76 -7.90 28.54
C LEU A 24 -22.02 -8.25 29.34
N THR A 25 -22.07 -7.87 30.62
CA THR A 25 -23.24 -8.02 31.46
C THR A 25 -23.76 -6.65 31.84
N GLN A 26 -25.04 -6.40 31.57
CA GLN A 26 -25.67 -5.15 31.97
C GLN A 26 -26.01 -5.18 33.47
N ASN A 27 -25.56 -4.16 34.19
CA ASN A 27 -25.88 -3.96 35.60
C ASN A 27 -26.43 -2.53 35.80
N GLY A 28 -27.74 -2.41 35.81
CA GLY A 28 -28.42 -1.11 35.81
C GLY A 28 -28.09 -0.28 34.56
N SER A 29 -27.49 0.88 34.75
CA SER A 29 -27.05 1.76 33.68
C SER A 29 -25.58 1.54 33.24
N SER A 30 -24.92 0.55 33.81
CA SER A 30 -23.52 0.24 33.55
C SER A 30 -23.34 -1.11 32.86
N TRP A 31 -22.23 -1.29 32.15
CA TRP A 31 -21.83 -2.58 31.60
C TRP A 31 -20.60 -3.10 32.34
N GLU A 32 -20.71 -4.32 32.83
CA GLU A 32 -19.61 -5.02 33.50
C GLU A 32 -18.90 -5.96 32.55
N ILE A 33 -17.60 -6.04 32.71
CA ILE A 33 -16.73 -6.89 31.90
C ILE A 33 -15.79 -7.70 32.78
N VAL A 34 -15.62 -8.95 32.41
CA VAL A 34 -14.57 -9.82 32.92
C VAL A 34 -13.62 -10.08 31.73
N THR A 35 -12.44 -9.53 31.79
CA THR A 35 -11.44 -9.70 30.72
C THR A 35 -10.51 -10.86 31.04
N PRO A 36 -10.23 -11.75 30.09
CA PRO A 36 -9.16 -12.73 30.25
C PRO A 36 -7.81 -12.00 30.35
N PRO A 37 -6.79 -12.63 30.93
CA PRO A 37 -5.45 -12.08 30.94
C PRO A 37 -4.94 -11.90 29.49
N PRO A 38 -4.25 -10.80 29.18
CA PRO A 38 -3.65 -10.61 27.87
C PRO A 38 -2.50 -11.59 27.66
N SER A 39 -2.16 -11.86 26.40
CA SER A 39 -0.98 -12.67 26.03
C SER A 39 0.36 -11.95 26.26
N GLY A 40 0.32 -10.62 26.45
CA GLY A 40 1.48 -9.76 26.72
C GLY A 40 1.22 -8.74 27.83
N ASP A 41 2.13 -7.79 28.00
CA ASP A 41 2.06 -6.77 29.06
C ASP A 41 0.90 -5.77 28.86
N THR A 42 0.33 -5.68 27.66
CA THR A 42 -0.71 -4.73 27.31
C THR A 42 -1.86 -5.42 26.57
N ALA A 43 -3.09 -5.09 26.90
CA ALA A 43 -4.29 -5.55 26.17
C ALA A 43 -4.89 -4.38 25.38
N LEU A 44 -5.16 -4.61 24.12
CA LEU A 44 -5.90 -3.68 23.27
C LEU A 44 -7.35 -4.16 23.16
N TYR A 45 -8.28 -3.24 23.42
CA TYR A 45 -9.71 -3.53 23.30
C TYR A 45 -10.36 -2.61 22.28
N TYR A 46 -11.28 -3.16 21.49
CA TYR A 46 -12.12 -2.41 20.58
C TYR A 46 -13.57 -2.48 21.07
N LEU A 47 -14.12 -1.33 21.47
CA LEU A 47 -15.52 -1.19 21.90
C LEU A 47 -16.33 -0.53 20.79
N CYS A 48 -17.46 -1.10 20.43
CA CYS A 48 -18.39 -0.56 19.46
C CYS A 48 -19.84 -0.81 19.88
N ASP A 49 -20.75 -0.01 19.35
CA ASP A 49 -22.19 -0.22 19.51
C ASP A 49 -22.73 -0.95 18.28
N ALA A 50 -23.37 -2.10 18.49
CA ALA A 50 -23.91 -2.92 17.40
C ALA A 50 -25.00 -2.20 16.58
N ASN A 51 -25.62 -1.16 17.11
CA ASN A 51 -26.59 -0.35 16.37
C ASN A 51 -25.93 0.59 15.35
N ASN A 52 -24.61 0.81 15.46
CA ASN A 52 -23.82 1.69 14.59
C ASN A 52 -22.92 0.90 13.63
N TYR A 53 -23.18 -0.37 13.41
CA TYR A 53 -22.43 -1.16 12.43
C TYR A 53 -22.80 -0.74 11.01
N ASN A 54 -21.78 -0.59 10.18
CA ASN A 54 -21.98 -0.59 8.74
C ASN A 54 -22.35 -2.00 8.30
N VAL A 55 -23.60 -2.20 7.89
CA VAL A 55 -24.04 -3.49 7.38
C VAL A 55 -23.47 -3.71 5.99
N VAL A 56 -22.62 -4.71 5.84
CA VAL A 56 -22.11 -5.14 4.54
C VAL A 56 -23.15 -6.07 3.93
N THR A 57 -23.90 -5.57 2.95
CA THR A 57 -24.98 -6.33 2.29
C THR A 57 -24.50 -7.11 1.07
N ASN A 58 -23.32 -6.80 0.56
CA ASN A 58 -22.75 -7.46 -0.62
C ASN A 58 -21.22 -7.57 -0.52
N LEU A 59 -20.73 -8.80 -0.55
CA LEU A 59 -19.30 -9.10 -0.64
C LEU A 59 -18.95 -9.41 -2.10
N LYS A 60 -17.96 -8.72 -2.63
CA LYS A 60 -17.41 -9.00 -3.95
C LYS A 60 -16.18 -9.89 -3.83
N PRO A 61 -16.07 -10.94 -4.63
CA PRO A 61 -14.88 -11.78 -4.63
C PRO A 61 -13.66 -10.99 -5.13
N VAL A 62 -12.52 -11.21 -4.50
CA VAL A 62 -11.23 -10.69 -4.97
C VAL A 62 -10.95 -11.28 -6.36
N ASN A 63 -10.39 -10.47 -7.27
CA ASN A 63 -10.02 -10.90 -8.62
C ASN A 63 -11.15 -11.62 -9.39
N THR A 64 -12.40 -11.29 -9.13
CA THR A 64 -13.62 -11.89 -9.71
C THR A 64 -13.84 -13.37 -9.38
N ASN A 65 -12.80 -14.12 -9.04
CA ASN A 65 -12.85 -15.56 -8.73
C ASN A 65 -12.65 -15.90 -7.23
N GLY A 66 -12.42 -14.90 -6.38
CA GLY A 66 -12.20 -15.07 -4.93
C GLY A 66 -10.78 -15.47 -4.54
N ASN A 67 -9.85 -15.57 -5.49
CA ASN A 67 -8.48 -16.00 -5.20
C ASN A 67 -7.51 -14.80 -5.27
N PHE A 68 -6.58 -14.76 -4.33
CA PHE A 68 -5.45 -13.85 -4.38
C PHE A 68 -4.43 -14.29 -5.45
N THR A 69 -3.70 -13.32 -5.99
CA THR A 69 -2.58 -13.62 -6.91
C THR A 69 -1.47 -14.34 -6.14
N ASN A 70 -1.03 -15.49 -6.65
CA ASN A 70 0.09 -16.23 -6.07
C ASN A 70 1.42 -15.63 -6.52
N TYR A 71 1.84 -14.53 -5.89
CA TYR A 71 3.12 -13.89 -6.18
C TYR A 71 4.33 -14.75 -5.82
N GLN A 72 4.19 -15.68 -4.86
CA GLN A 72 5.28 -16.57 -4.49
C GLN A 72 5.67 -17.51 -5.63
N SER A 73 4.73 -17.99 -6.43
CA SER A 73 5.00 -18.91 -7.53
C SER A 73 5.75 -18.28 -8.70
N LEU A 74 5.81 -16.94 -8.77
CA LEU A 74 6.48 -16.25 -9.88
C LEU A 74 7.99 -16.39 -9.85
N GLN A 75 8.60 -16.50 -8.64
CA GLN A 75 10.04 -16.74 -8.44
C GLN A 75 10.96 -15.89 -9.33
N LEU A 76 10.67 -14.56 -9.39
CA LEU A 76 11.40 -13.64 -10.24
C LEU A 76 12.78 -13.33 -9.66
N ASP A 77 13.77 -13.15 -10.55
CA ASP A 77 15.12 -12.76 -10.18
C ASP A 77 15.39 -11.30 -10.49
N SER A 78 15.83 -10.54 -9.47
CA SER A 78 16.21 -9.12 -9.62
C SER A 78 15.16 -8.28 -10.36
N ALA A 79 13.88 -8.53 -10.07
CA ALA A 79 12.76 -8.01 -10.85
C ALA A 79 12.68 -6.49 -10.87
N PHE A 80 12.32 -5.94 -12.03
CA PHE A 80 11.84 -4.57 -12.17
C PHE A 80 10.34 -4.53 -11.91
N LEU A 81 9.95 -4.11 -10.71
CA LEU A 81 8.55 -4.05 -10.28
C LEU A 81 7.89 -2.76 -10.72
N ILE A 82 6.72 -2.86 -11.33
CA ILE A 82 5.88 -1.73 -11.72
C ILE A 82 4.56 -1.83 -10.95
N VAL A 83 4.33 -0.93 -10.01
CA VAL A 83 3.05 -0.83 -9.30
C VAL A 83 2.22 0.28 -9.93
N THR A 84 1.02 -0.05 -10.37
CA THR A 84 0.17 0.87 -11.13
C THR A 84 -1.31 0.73 -10.79
N HIS A 85 -2.08 1.75 -11.10
CA HIS A 85 -3.55 1.70 -11.03
C HIS A 85 -4.12 0.96 -12.26
N PRO A 86 -5.24 0.22 -12.14
CA PRO A 86 -5.84 -0.52 -13.27
C PRO A 86 -6.05 0.31 -14.54
N THR A 87 -6.39 1.59 -14.43
CA THR A 87 -6.58 2.48 -15.57
C THR A 87 -5.32 2.73 -16.40
N LEU A 88 -4.14 2.52 -15.80
CA LEU A 88 -2.82 2.73 -16.44
C LEU A 88 -2.14 1.40 -16.80
N PHE A 89 -2.82 0.29 -16.56
CA PHE A 89 -2.26 -1.04 -16.78
C PHE A 89 -1.79 -1.28 -18.21
N PRO A 90 -2.54 -0.87 -19.28
CA PRO A 90 -2.09 -1.10 -20.66
C PRO A 90 -0.74 -0.47 -20.96
N SER A 91 -0.55 0.82 -20.67
CA SER A 91 0.71 1.51 -20.92
C SER A 91 1.84 1.09 -19.97
N SER A 92 1.49 0.65 -18.75
CA SER A 92 2.46 0.05 -17.84
C SER A 92 2.99 -1.28 -18.35
N LYS A 93 2.17 -2.09 -19.01
CA LYS A 93 2.63 -3.29 -19.72
C LYS A 93 3.56 -2.98 -20.88
N ASN A 94 3.27 -1.93 -21.67
CA ASN A 94 4.18 -1.49 -22.73
C ASN A 94 5.54 -1.09 -22.16
N TYR A 95 5.55 -0.37 -21.04
CA TYR A 95 6.79 -0.01 -20.36
C TYR A 95 7.53 -1.25 -19.83
N ALA A 96 6.82 -2.21 -19.23
CA ALA A 96 7.38 -3.47 -18.77
C ALA A 96 8.01 -4.26 -19.92
N SER A 97 7.34 -4.34 -21.09
CA SER A 97 7.88 -5.02 -22.27
C SER A 97 9.21 -4.43 -22.76
N TYR A 98 9.36 -3.10 -22.67
CA TYR A 98 10.64 -2.46 -22.95
C TYR A 98 11.71 -2.84 -21.90
N ARG A 99 11.37 -2.81 -20.62
CA ARG A 99 12.30 -3.19 -19.53
C ARG A 99 12.67 -4.67 -19.53
N ALA A 100 11.80 -5.53 -20.05
CA ALA A 100 12.04 -6.98 -20.16
C ALA A 100 13.25 -7.37 -21.00
N GLN A 101 13.82 -6.42 -21.76
CA GLN A 101 15.08 -6.62 -22.46
C GLN A 101 16.29 -6.75 -21.49
N LYS A 102 16.15 -6.29 -20.24
CA LYS A 102 17.25 -6.26 -19.26
C LYS A 102 16.91 -6.85 -17.90
N TYR A 103 15.63 -6.99 -17.57
CA TYR A 103 15.14 -7.38 -16.25
C TYR A 103 14.00 -8.38 -16.36
N ASP A 104 13.85 -9.23 -15.37
CA ASP A 104 12.55 -9.80 -15.11
C ASP A 104 11.59 -8.67 -14.74
N THR A 105 10.41 -8.63 -15.33
CA THR A 105 9.46 -7.54 -15.11
C THR A 105 8.14 -8.04 -14.57
N LEU A 106 7.54 -7.28 -13.65
CA LEU A 106 6.21 -7.56 -13.15
C LEU A 106 5.41 -6.26 -13.04
N VAL A 107 4.24 -6.23 -13.68
CA VAL A 107 3.25 -5.17 -13.51
C VAL A 107 2.18 -5.63 -12.53
N VAL A 108 2.03 -4.90 -11.44
CA VAL A 108 1.11 -5.23 -10.34
C VAL A 108 0.06 -4.14 -10.21
N SER A 109 -1.20 -4.56 -10.08
CA SER A 109 -2.28 -3.66 -9.74
C SER A 109 -2.17 -3.22 -8.28
N ILE A 110 -2.23 -1.92 -8.02
CA ILE A 110 -2.28 -1.40 -6.65
C ILE A 110 -3.53 -1.90 -5.90
N GLU A 111 -4.63 -2.18 -6.60
CA GLU A 111 -5.86 -2.71 -6.00
C GLU A 111 -5.67 -4.15 -5.51
N ASP A 112 -4.93 -4.98 -6.25
CA ASP A 112 -4.57 -6.32 -5.78
C ASP A 112 -3.73 -6.25 -4.50
N LEU A 113 -2.81 -5.28 -4.45
CA LEU A 113 -1.99 -5.08 -3.26
C LEU A 113 -2.83 -4.61 -2.07
N TYR A 114 -3.83 -3.74 -2.27
CA TYR A 114 -4.74 -3.36 -1.18
C TYR A 114 -5.47 -4.58 -0.61
N ASN A 115 -5.97 -5.43 -1.49
CA ASN A 115 -6.72 -6.61 -1.07
C ASN A 115 -5.83 -7.61 -0.32
N GLN A 116 -4.64 -7.90 -0.85
CA GLN A 116 -3.79 -8.97 -0.35
C GLN A 116 -2.85 -8.53 0.80
N PHE A 117 -2.34 -7.29 0.76
CA PHE A 117 -1.31 -6.82 1.69
C PHE A 117 -1.76 -5.69 2.60
N ALA A 118 -2.99 -5.18 2.45
CA ALA A 118 -3.55 -4.14 3.30
C ALA A 118 -4.95 -4.48 3.84
N GLY A 119 -5.33 -5.77 3.82
CA GLY A 119 -6.63 -6.22 4.35
C GLY A 119 -7.85 -5.58 3.68
N GLY A 120 -7.73 -5.23 2.38
CA GLY A 120 -8.79 -4.55 1.62
C GLY A 120 -8.91 -3.05 1.90
N VAL A 121 -8.00 -2.45 2.66
CA VAL A 121 -8.01 -1.01 2.93
C VAL A 121 -7.41 -0.26 1.74
N TYR A 122 -8.28 0.36 0.95
CA TYR A 122 -7.89 1.12 -0.25
C TYR A 122 -7.09 2.37 0.11
N LYS A 123 -6.18 2.76 -0.77
CA LYS A 123 -5.25 3.90 -0.64
C LYS A 123 -4.28 3.78 0.55
N ASN A 124 -4.14 2.58 1.11
CA ASN A 124 -3.19 2.32 2.18
C ASN A 124 -1.78 2.08 1.61
N PRO A 125 -0.79 2.95 1.88
CA PRO A 125 0.56 2.79 1.35
C PRO A 125 1.29 1.56 1.90
N LEU A 126 0.87 1.04 3.07
CA LEU A 126 1.42 -0.21 3.63
C LEU A 126 1.30 -1.40 2.67
N ALA A 127 0.32 -1.39 1.74
CA ALA A 127 0.16 -2.43 0.75
C ALA A 127 1.44 -2.64 -0.09
N VAL A 128 2.02 -1.55 -0.58
CA VAL A 128 3.26 -1.59 -1.37
C VAL A 128 4.44 -2.05 -0.51
N LYS A 129 4.58 -1.50 0.70
CA LYS A 129 5.69 -1.88 1.61
C LYS A 129 5.66 -3.34 1.98
N ARG A 130 4.49 -3.87 2.34
CA ARG A 130 4.32 -5.29 2.70
C ARG A 130 4.53 -6.22 1.50
N PHE A 131 4.11 -5.79 0.31
CA PHE A 131 4.40 -6.52 -0.91
C PHE A 131 5.91 -6.59 -1.18
N LEU A 132 6.65 -5.50 -1.03
CA LEU A 132 8.12 -5.51 -1.15
C LEU A 132 8.76 -6.45 -0.12
N ALA A 133 8.36 -6.36 1.15
CA ALA A 133 8.84 -7.26 2.19
C ALA A 133 8.59 -8.74 1.83
N PHE A 134 7.40 -9.03 1.31
CA PHE A 134 7.03 -10.36 0.85
C PHE A 134 7.91 -10.83 -0.31
N THR A 135 8.14 -10.01 -1.33
CA THR A 135 9.00 -10.39 -2.46
C THR A 135 10.45 -10.61 -2.05
N MET A 136 10.96 -9.78 -1.14
CA MET A 136 12.32 -9.92 -0.59
C MET A 136 12.51 -11.20 0.23
N ASP A 137 11.44 -11.72 0.83
CA ASP A 137 11.46 -12.95 1.62
C ASP A 137 11.23 -14.21 0.78
N LYS A 138 10.41 -14.13 -0.27
CA LYS A 138 9.89 -15.29 -1.00
C LYS A 138 10.54 -15.54 -2.35
N TRP A 139 11.18 -14.55 -2.97
CA TRP A 139 11.81 -14.68 -4.26
C TRP A 139 13.31 -15.00 -4.15
N PRO A 140 13.92 -15.58 -5.21
CA PRO A 140 15.34 -15.95 -5.21
C PRO A 140 16.26 -14.76 -4.93
N SER A 141 15.89 -13.59 -5.41
CA SER A 141 16.61 -12.35 -5.15
C SER A 141 15.66 -11.16 -4.97
N TRP A 142 16.17 -10.11 -4.37
CA TRP A 142 15.40 -8.88 -4.15
C TRP A 142 15.07 -8.20 -5.47
N PRO A 143 13.91 -7.52 -5.54
CA PRO A 143 13.61 -6.65 -6.67
C PRO A 143 14.75 -5.63 -6.89
N SER A 144 15.16 -5.46 -8.14
CA SER A 144 16.18 -4.49 -8.51
C SER A 144 15.67 -3.06 -8.48
N HIS A 145 14.40 -2.86 -8.81
CA HIS A 145 13.77 -1.55 -8.92
C HIS A 145 12.29 -1.61 -8.52
N LEU A 146 11.80 -0.49 -7.97
CA LEU A 146 10.38 -0.22 -7.81
C LEU A 146 10.00 1.00 -8.63
N PHE A 147 9.10 0.85 -9.58
CA PHE A 147 8.56 1.94 -10.39
C PHE A 147 7.07 2.13 -10.12
N LEU A 148 6.73 3.27 -9.53
CA LEU A 148 5.35 3.63 -9.20
C LEU A 148 4.76 4.45 -10.33
N VAL A 149 3.73 3.91 -10.98
CA VAL A 149 3.07 4.54 -12.13
C VAL A 149 1.67 5.00 -11.72
N GLY A 150 1.53 6.28 -11.51
CA GLY A 150 0.27 6.90 -11.11
C GLY A 150 0.47 8.09 -10.20
N LYS A 151 -0.45 9.05 -10.34
CA LYS A 151 -0.51 10.23 -9.49
C LYS A 151 -0.78 9.83 -8.05
N SER A 152 -0.10 10.49 -7.11
CA SER A 152 -0.47 10.49 -5.69
C SER A 152 -0.98 11.87 -5.28
N ILE A 153 -1.57 11.95 -4.12
CA ILE A 153 -1.91 13.21 -3.47
C ILE A 153 -1.07 13.39 -2.23
N ARG A 154 -0.78 14.63 -1.89
CA ARG A 154 -0.19 14.98 -0.61
C ARG A 154 -1.22 14.79 0.49
N LEU A 155 -0.87 14.07 1.54
CA LEU A 155 -1.66 14.05 2.76
C LEU A 155 -1.39 15.36 3.51
N ASN A 156 -2.44 16.08 3.92
CA ASN A 156 -2.31 17.28 4.74
C ASN A 156 -1.98 16.90 6.18
N ASP A 157 -1.34 17.84 6.91
CA ASP A 157 -0.99 17.70 8.33
C ASP A 157 -2.20 17.43 9.22
N GLU A 158 -3.29 18.02 8.86
CA GLU A 158 -4.55 17.77 9.52
C GLU A 158 -5.13 16.50 8.95
N PHE A 159 -4.80 15.34 9.35
CA PHE A 159 -5.41 14.04 9.06
C PHE A 159 -6.74 14.12 8.33
N ASP A 160 -6.85 15.24 7.66
CA ASP A 160 -8.04 15.85 7.42
C ASP A 160 -8.56 15.49 6.10
N ALA A 161 -9.57 15.28 6.26
CA ALA A 161 -10.69 15.88 5.67
C ALA A 161 -10.52 16.33 4.20
N GLY A 162 -9.40 16.91 3.82
CA GLY A 162 -9.16 17.32 2.44
C GLY A 162 -9.23 16.15 1.47
N SER A 163 -8.43 15.12 1.65
CA SER A 163 -8.43 13.97 0.75
C SER A 163 -9.59 13.01 0.97
N ARG A 164 -10.16 12.95 2.17
CA ARG A 164 -11.31 12.11 2.49
C ARG A 164 -12.64 12.78 2.18
N LYS A 165 -12.72 14.11 2.29
CA LYS A 165 -13.90 14.91 1.97
C LYS A 165 -13.92 15.35 0.51
N ASP A 166 -12.77 15.48 -0.14
CA ASP A 166 -12.67 15.78 -1.55
C ASP A 166 -12.64 14.48 -2.37
N SER A 167 -13.78 14.15 -2.95
CA SER A 167 -13.91 12.95 -3.78
C SER A 167 -13.00 12.98 -5.03
N LEU A 168 -12.66 14.16 -5.54
CA LEU A 168 -11.77 14.31 -6.69
C LEU A 168 -10.31 14.04 -6.30
N ALA A 169 -9.86 14.57 -5.17
CA ALA A 169 -8.54 14.26 -4.62
C ALA A 169 -8.40 12.76 -4.34
N TYR A 170 -9.41 12.14 -3.72
CA TYR A 170 -9.41 10.70 -3.48
C TYR A 170 -9.32 9.88 -4.78
N LYS A 171 -10.10 10.24 -5.79
CA LYS A 171 -10.07 9.57 -7.11
C LYS A 171 -8.72 9.74 -7.80
N ASN A 172 -8.11 10.93 -7.69
CA ASN A 172 -6.82 11.24 -8.31
C ASN A 172 -5.63 10.58 -7.60
N ASN A 173 -5.80 10.06 -6.39
CA ASN A 173 -4.77 9.28 -5.72
C ASN A 173 -4.72 7.87 -6.30
N LEU A 174 -4.08 7.71 -7.44
CA LEU A 174 -4.02 6.44 -8.16
C LEU A 174 -3.09 5.44 -7.47
N VAL A 175 -1.90 5.86 -7.10
CA VAL A 175 -0.92 5.06 -6.34
C VAL A 175 -0.43 5.92 -5.18
N PRO A 176 -0.78 5.59 -3.93
CA PRO A 176 -0.47 6.44 -2.78
C PRO A 176 1.03 6.59 -2.58
N SER A 177 1.44 7.70 -1.99
CA SER A 177 2.78 7.95 -1.49
C SER A 177 2.84 7.69 0.02
N TRP A 178 4.03 7.59 0.57
CA TRP A 178 4.22 7.33 2.00
C TRP A 178 4.44 8.63 2.78
N GLY A 179 3.73 8.75 3.89
CA GLY A 179 4.03 9.72 4.95
C GLY A 179 3.84 11.18 4.61
N TYR A 180 4.27 12.00 5.57
CA TYR A 180 4.33 13.45 5.50
C TYR A 180 5.67 13.95 6.09
N PRO A 181 6.49 14.66 5.32
CA PRO A 181 6.37 14.92 3.88
C PRO A 181 6.37 13.62 3.06
N CYS A 182 5.72 13.65 1.88
CA CYS A 182 5.59 12.47 1.04
C CYS A 182 6.96 11.99 0.53
N SER A 183 7.26 10.71 0.71
CA SER A 183 8.47 10.10 0.18
C SER A 183 8.25 8.66 -0.25
N ASP A 184 8.48 8.36 -1.52
CA ASP A 184 8.36 7.01 -2.06
C ASP A 184 9.49 6.08 -1.61
N ASN A 185 10.64 6.63 -1.23
CA ASN A 185 11.74 5.84 -0.68
C ASN A 185 11.36 5.08 0.60
N HIS A 186 10.41 5.59 1.36
CA HIS A 186 9.91 4.92 2.58
C HIS A 186 9.26 3.56 2.33
N PHE A 187 8.88 3.24 1.09
CA PHE A 187 8.39 1.89 0.77
C PHE A 187 9.44 0.81 1.02
N SER A 188 10.72 1.12 0.83
CA SER A 188 11.81 0.16 1.02
C SER A 188 12.67 0.41 2.26
N VAL A 189 12.41 1.48 3.02
CA VAL A 189 13.14 1.77 4.27
C VAL A 189 12.71 0.79 5.38
N GLY A 190 13.71 0.27 6.10
CA GLY A 190 13.49 -0.59 7.27
C GLY A 190 12.96 -1.99 6.95
N LEU A 191 13.06 -2.44 5.70
CA LEU A 191 12.74 -3.82 5.31
C LEU A 191 13.86 -4.82 5.65
N VAL A 192 15.07 -4.33 5.88
CA VAL A 192 16.22 -5.14 6.26
C VAL A 192 16.66 -4.79 7.67
N GLN A 193 16.75 -5.78 8.54
CA GLN A 193 17.19 -5.57 9.90
C GLN A 193 18.59 -4.93 9.94
N GLY A 194 18.77 -3.90 10.75
CA GLY A 194 20.04 -3.17 10.90
C GLY A 194 20.35 -2.14 9.81
N LYS A 195 19.60 -2.10 8.70
CA LYS A 195 19.74 -1.07 7.66
C LYS A 195 18.73 0.06 7.86
N LYS A 196 19.23 1.29 8.03
CA LYS A 196 18.40 2.49 8.21
C LYS A 196 17.99 3.15 6.89
N GLY A 197 18.66 2.86 5.78
CA GLY A 197 18.39 3.42 4.46
C GLY A 197 17.36 2.64 3.64
N TYR A 198 17.04 3.15 2.46
CA TYR A 198 16.29 2.41 1.45
C TYR A 198 17.14 1.27 0.87
N CYS A 199 16.50 0.17 0.49
CA CYS A 199 17.20 -1.01 -0.03
C CYS A 199 16.82 -1.34 -1.49
N ILE A 200 15.77 -0.71 -2.04
CA ILE A 200 15.33 -0.87 -3.43
C ILE A 200 15.23 0.52 -4.06
N PRO A 201 15.97 0.79 -5.15
CA PRO A 201 15.82 2.02 -5.92
C PRO A 201 14.37 2.23 -6.33
N THR A 202 13.80 3.36 -5.96
CA THR A 202 12.39 3.65 -6.16
C THR A 202 12.23 4.92 -6.99
N GLY A 203 11.44 4.83 -8.06
CA GLY A 203 11.08 5.97 -8.89
C GLY A 203 9.57 6.06 -9.09
N ARG A 204 9.06 7.28 -9.30
CA ARG A 204 7.65 7.52 -9.61
C ARG A 204 7.49 8.30 -10.90
N ARG A 205 6.49 7.89 -11.69
CA ARG A 205 5.92 8.73 -12.72
C ARG A 205 4.51 9.16 -12.33
N SER A 206 4.40 10.41 -11.85
CA SER A 206 3.13 10.99 -11.44
C SER A 206 2.33 11.42 -12.66
N LEU A 207 1.39 10.56 -13.09
CA LEU A 207 0.52 10.80 -14.25
C LEU A 207 -0.82 10.08 -14.06
N SER A 208 -1.79 10.42 -14.92
CA SER A 208 -3.15 9.89 -14.85
C SER A 208 -3.70 9.39 -16.18
N SER A 209 -2.88 9.37 -17.25
CA SER A 209 -3.31 8.90 -18.56
C SER A 209 -2.29 7.97 -19.22
N ASN A 210 -2.80 7.00 -19.98
CA ASN A 210 -1.98 6.08 -20.77
C ASN A 210 -1.16 6.79 -21.85
N THR A 211 -1.73 7.83 -22.46
CA THR A 211 -1.05 8.63 -23.48
C THR A 211 0.23 9.26 -22.92
N THR A 212 0.16 9.86 -21.72
CA THR A 212 1.30 10.48 -21.08
C THR A 212 2.38 9.46 -20.74
N LEU A 213 2.01 8.25 -20.30
CA LEU A 213 2.99 7.21 -20.00
C LEU A 213 3.66 6.68 -21.28
N ASN A 214 2.91 6.49 -22.35
CA ASN A 214 3.48 6.08 -23.64
C ASN A 214 4.43 7.17 -24.21
N SER A 215 4.07 8.44 -24.08
CA SER A 215 4.96 9.55 -24.46
C SER A 215 6.26 9.56 -23.64
N TYR A 216 6.17 9.23 -22.35
CA TYR A 216 7.34 9.06 -21.50
C TYR A 216 8.19 7.86 -21.95
N LEU A 217 7.56 6.73 -22.24
CA LEU A 217 8.26 5.54 -22.76
C LEU A 217 9.02 5.87 -24.06
N ASN A 218 8.40 6.58 -25.00
CA ASN A 218 9.07 6.98 -26.24
C ASN A 218 10.33 7.81 -25.99
N LYS A 219 10.27 8.76 -25.03
CA LYS A 219 11.47 9.53 -24.62
C LYS A 219 12.54 8.63 -24.00
N VAL A 220 12.17 7.65 -23.20
CA VAL A 220 13.12 6.70 -22.60
C VAL A 220 13.80 5.88 -23.70
N ILE A 221 13.03 5.37 -24.67
CA ILE A 221 13.56 4.60 -25.82
C ILE A 221 14.52 5.45 -26.67
N GLU A 222 14.21 6.72 -26.86
CA GLU A 222 15.05 7.64 -27.64
C GLU A 222 16.36 7.99 -26.91
N LEU A 223 16.30 8.20 -25.60
CA LEU A 223 17.42 8.73 -24.82
C LEU A 223 18.37 7.65 -24.29
N GLU A 224 17.87 6.52 -23.83
CA GLU A 224 18.70 5.49 -23.19
C GLU A 224 19.80 4.90 -24.10
N PRO A 225 19.57 4.62 -25.38
CA PRO A 225 20.62 4.12 -26.27
C PRO A 225 21.73 5.12 -26.51
N ASN A 226 21.44 6.42 -26.37
CA ASN A 226 22.39 7.52 -26.66
C ASN A 226 23.16 7.97 -25.40
N GLN A 227 22.85 7.44 -24.25
CA GLN A 227 23.59 7.73 -23.02
C GLN A 227 24.78 6.77 -22.91
N GLY A 228 25.95 7.23 -23.37
CA GLY A 228 27.19 6.59 -23.03
C GLY A 228 27.41 6.52 -21.51
N PRO A 229 28.33 5.67 -21.00
CA PRO A 229 28.58 5.45 -19.59
C PRO A 229 28.97 6.70 -18.79
N SER A 230 29.19 7.82 -19.44
CA SER A 230 29.62 9.10 -18.84
C SER A 230 28.58 10.22 -18.84
N SER A 231 27.38 10.00 -19.32
CA SER A 231 26.29 10.99 -19.14
C SER A 231 25.78 10.93 -17.71
N ASN A 232 26.64 11.33 -16.79
CA ASN A 232 26.30 11.44 -15.38
C ASN A 232 25.18 12.45 -15.17
N TYR A 233 24.26 12.07 -14.34
CA TYR A 233 23.15 12.84 -13.76
C TYR A 233 23.60 14.09 -12.97
N SER A 234 24.56 14.83 -13.46
CA SER A 234 25.04 16.08 -12.87
C SER A 234 24.03 17.24 -12.98
N ILE A 235 22.88 17.01 -13.63
CA ILE A 235 21.81 18.01 -13.72
C ILE A 235 20.99 18.09 -12.42
N ILE A 236 20.99 17.04 -11.59
CA ILE A 236 20.20 17.03 -10.34
C ILE A 236 20.91 17.78 -9.21
N ASP A 237 22.23 17.82 -9.20
CA ASP A 237 23.02 18.48 -8.16
C ASP A 237 23.06 20.02 -8.25
N LYS A 238 22.66 20.58 -9.38
CA LYS A 238 22.73 22.06 -9.58
C LYS A 238 21.46 22.81 -9.19
N GLU A 239 20.34 22.13 -8.99
CA GLU A 239 19.06 22.78 -8.61
C GLU A 239 18.78 22.78 -7.11
N TRP A 240 19.70 22.24 -6.28
CA TRP A 240 19.50 22.11 -4.82
C TRP A 240 20.64 22.67 -3.97
N GLN A 241 21.45 23.58 -4.54
CA GLN A 241 22.42 24.40 -3.77
C GLN A 241 21.92 25.79 -3.53
#